data_dec598387347c3ab3fce2b5113478c37
#
_entry.id   dec598387347c3ab3fce2b5113478c37
#
_cell.length_a   1.000
_cell.length_b   1.000
_cell.length_c   1.000
_cell.angle_alpha   90.00
_cell.angle_beta   90.00
_cell.angle_gamma   90.00
#
_symmetry.space_group_name_H-M   'P 1'
#
loop_
_entity.id
_entity.type
_entity.pdbx_description
1 polymer ?
#
loop_
_entity_poly.entity_id
_entity_poly.type
_entity_poly.pdbx_seq_one_letter_code
_entity_poly.pdbx_strand_id
1 'polypeptide(L)'
;MKTLIRSLTALAVGGLALSLAACGSSSAPQASSADGLSTLKVGTIGITSDAAIELAKSKGYFKEEGLNVETSVVANPPAGVAAAQSGQLDLTYAPSIPMLNALAQGVNVKAVAAADGYSDDAMGASDLTLIDDTALIVGKDSPITSVRDLEGKTISLPARKAQLEVTIASAMKKAGGDPAKINWIVLDFNSAVQSLAQGRIDAAGLVAPFTSKAVEAGGKVISSPGIEFFEKGAVGLWLAGDKTTSDKPEQLQAFARAINKANAYANEHTDEAQDLAAKVTDTPLDVVQNSTMTYWPTEVRLEDLKRVDQALAELGYLDKEVNIDDSLIFGAK
;
A
#
# COMPACT_ATOMS: atom_id res chain seq x y z
N MET A 1 -12.95 -58.99 36.88
CA MET A 1 -12.60 -60.24 36.21
C MET A 1 -11.51 -59.90 35.20
N LYS A 2 -10.21 -60.17 35.57
CA LYS A 2 -9.38 -61.30 35.07
C LYS A 2 -9.12 -61.12 33.56
N THR A 3 -7.92 -60.97 32.95
CA THR A 3 -6.56 -61.54 33.20
C THR A 3 -5.62 -60.88 32.20
N LEU A 4 -4.48 -60.27 32.51
CA LEU A 4 -3.10 -60.77 32.56
C LEU A 4 -2.69 -61.77 31.43
N ILE A 5 -1.54 -61.41 30.75
CA ILE A 5 -0.39 -62.29 30.42
C ILE A 5 0.49 -61.39 29.49
N ARG A 6 1.67 -60.85 29.82
CA ARG A 6 3.07 -61.31 30.01
C ARG A 6 3.66 -62.17 28.90
N SER A 7 4.75 -61.66 28.30
CA SER A 7 6.11 -62.25 28.19
C SER A 7 6.82 -61.65 26.99
N LEU A 8 7.99 -61.22 26.99
CA LEU A 8 9.38 -61.44 27.38
C LEU A 8 10.32 -61.35 26.15
N THR A 9 11.26 -60.44 26.27
CA THR A 9 12.69 -60.48 25.93
C THR A 9 13.22 -60.96 24.57
N ALA A 10 14.06 -60.11 23.94
CA ALA A 10 15.40 -60.50 23.48
C ALA A 10 16.30 -59.27 23.31
N LEU A 11 17.43 -59.27 24.01
CA LEU A 11 18.61 -58.40 23.82
C LEU A 11 19.34 -58.72 22.52
N ALA A 12 19.89 -57.68 21.84
CA ALA A 12 21.10 -57.81 21.05
C ALA A 12 21.91 -56.52 21.17
N VAL A 13 23.10 -56.67 21.71
CA VAL A 13 24.20 -55.72 21.87
C VAL A 13 24.98 -55.63 20.57
N GLY A 14 25.42 -54.45 20.18
CA GLY A 14 26.49 -54.36 19.18
C GLY A 14 26.65 -53.00 18.52
N GLY A 15 27.74 -52.30 18.83
CA GLY A 15 28.43 -51.43 17.87
C GLY A 15 28.48 -49.94 18.16
N LEU A 16 29.40 -49.52 19.00
CA LEU A 16 29.90 -48.15 19.12
C LEU A 16 30.60 -47.72 17.81
N ALA A 17 30.10 -46.69 17.14
CA ALA A 17 30.90 -45.94 16.18
C ALA A 17 30.70 -44.45 16.44
N LEU A 18 31.72 -43.82 17.06
CA LEU A 18 31.85 -42.36 17.12
C LEU A 18 32.18 -41.84 15.73
N SER A 19 31.30 -41.05 15.16
CA SER A 19 31.62 -40.15 14.07
C SER A 19 31.41 -38.73 14.53
N LEU A 20 32.52 -38.00 14.75
CA LEU A 20 32.55 -36.54 14.86
C LEU A 20 31.97 -35.96 13.55
N ALA A 21 30.81 -35.39 13.61
CA ALA A 21 30.29 -34.56 12.53
C ALA A 21 30.51 -33.09 12.89
N ALA A 22 31.29 -32.43 12.05
CA ALA A 22 31.59 -31.01 12.08
C ALA A 22 30.30 -30.16 12.11
N CYS A 23 30.31 -29.13 12.97
CA CYS A 23 29.39 -28.01 12.92
C CYS A 23 29.55 -27.25 11.62
N GLY A 24 28.78 -27.60 10.62
CA GLY A 24 28.50 -26.75 9.47
C GLY A 24 27.21 -25.98 9.76
N SER A 25 27.31 -24.66 9.89
CA SER A 25 26.17 -23.77 9.90
C SER A 25 25.42 -23.92 8.58
N SER A 26 24.37 -24.75 8.57
CA SER A 26 23.45 -24.87 7.45
C SER A 26 22.51 -23.67 7.51
N SER A 27 22.82 -22.63 6.72
CA SER A 27 21.81 -21.70 6.25
C SER A 27 20.68 -22.52 5.62
N ALA A 28 19.45 -22.33 6.09
CA ALA A 28 18.29 -22.97 5.50
C ALA A 28 18.23 -22.63 4.00
N PRO A 29 17.98 -23.59 3.10
CA PRO A 29 17.86 -23.27 1.69
C PRO A 29 16.68 -22.32 1.47
N GLN A 30 16.97 -21.12 0.95
CA GLN A 30 15.97 -20.22 0.43
C GLN A 30 15.19 -20.98 -0.65
N ALA A 31 13.85 -21.02 -0.56
CA ALA A 31 13.02 -21.67 -1.54
C ALA A 31 13.21 -20.99 -2.90
N SER A 32 14.07 -21.57 -3.73
CA SER A 32 14.14 -21.24 -5.16
C SER A 32 12.95 -21.91 -5.86
N SER A 33 12.24 -21.16 -6.72
CA SER A 33 11.26 -21.76 -7.65
C SER A 33 11.95 -22.77 -8.56
N ALA A 34 11.16 -23.66 -9.21
CA ALA A 34 11.68 -24.66 -10.15
C ALA A 34 12.53 -24.05 -11.28
N ASP A 35 12.38 -22.75 -11.55
CA ASP A 35 13.10 -21.98 -12.58
C ASP A 35 14.34 -21.25 -12.05
N GLY A 36 14.77 -21.49 -10.80
CA GLY A 36 15.94 -20.82 -10.20
C GLY A 36 15.70 -19.37 -9.78
N LEU A 37 14.47 -18.87 -9.86
CA LEU A 37 14.10 -17.50 -9.47
C LEU A 37 13.91 -17.39 -7.96
N SER A 38 14.29 -16.25 -7.39
CA SER A 38 14.00 -15.93 -5.99
C SER A 38 12.56 -15.42 -5.84
N THR A 39 11.78 -16.01 -4.94
CA THR A 39 10.39 -15.59 -4.72
C THR A 39 10.28 -14.46 -3.71
N LEU A 40 9.52 -13.41 -4.06
CA LEU A 40 9.07 -12.34 -3.19
C LEU A 40 7.55 -12.35 -3.06
N LYS A 41 7.06 -12.32 -1.82
CA LYS A 41 5.64 -12.18 -1.48
C LYS A 41 5.32 -10.71 -1.27
N VAL A 42 4.41 -10.17 -2.08
CA VAL A 42 4.11 -8.75 -2.12
C VAL A 42 2.63 -8.48 -1.84
N GLY A 43 2.36 -7.65 -0.85
CA GLY A 43 1.00 -7.19 -0.52
C GLY A 43 0.59 -5.99 -1.37
N THR A 44 -0.57 -6.07 -2.01
CA THR A 44 -1.24 -5.00 -2.75
C THR A 44 -2.57 -4.66 -2.07
N ILE A 45 -3.28 -3.64 -2.52
CA ILE A 45 -4.59 -3.26 -1.94
C ILE A 45 -5.75 -3.23 -2.94
N GLY A 46 -5.54 -3.68 -4.18
CA GLY A 46 -6.59 -3.79 -5.18
C GLY A 46 -7.07 -2.45 -5.74
N ILE A 47 -6.17 -1.57 -6.08
CA ILE A 47 -6.43 -0.24 -6.65
C ILE A 47 -5.76 -0.08 -8.02
N THR A 48 -6.08 0.98 -8.75
CA THR A 48 -5.53 1.20 -10.10
C THR A 48 -4.01 1.27 -10.14
N SER A 49 -3.37 1.76 -9.08
CA SER A 49 -1.90 1.84 -9.01
C SER A 49 -1.20 0.48 -8.99
N ASP A 50 -1.89 -0.61 -8.62
CA ASP A 50 -1.36 -1.96 -8.70
C ASP A 50 -1.09 -2.42 -10.15
N ALA A 51 -1.55 -1.67 -11.16
CA ALA A 51 -1.28 -1.95 -12.57
C ALA A 51 0.22 -1.99 -12.88
N ALA A 52 1.05 -1.17 -12.25
CA ALA A 52 2.49 -1.14 -12.51
C ALA A 52 3.20 -2.43 -12.08
N ILE A 53 2.83 -3.02 -10.94
CA ILE A 53 3.42 -4.30 -10.51
C ILE A 53 2.97 -5.46 -11.42
N GLU A 54 1.71 -5.46 -11.87
CA GLU A 54 1.22 -6.46 -12.83
C GLU A 54 1.85 -6.25 -14.22
N LEU A 55 2.13 -5.00 -14.61
CA LEU A 55 2.88 -4.69 -15.82
C LEU A 55 4.30 -5.23 -15.73
N ALA A 56 5.00 -5.04 -14.60
CA ALA A 56 6.32 -5.61 -14.37
C ALA A 56 6.32 -7.15 -14.49
N LYS A 57 5.27 -7.81 -14.01
CA LYS A 57 5.08 -9.27 -14.15
C LYS A 57 4.84 -9.67 -15.60
N SER A 58 3.90 -9.02 -16.30
CA SER A 58 3.49 -9.36 -17.66
C SER A 58 4.59 -9.09 -18.70
N LYS A 59 5.35 -8.00 -18.52
CA LYS A 59 6.51 -7.66 -19.37
C LYS A 59 7.76 -8.48 -19.04
N GLY A 60 7.75 -9.25 -17.95
CA GLY A 60 8.88 -10.08 -17.54
C GLY A 60 10.00 -9.31 -16.83
N TYR A 61 9.81 -8.06 -16.43
CA TYR A 61 10.85 -7.25 -15.79
C TYR A 61 11.37 -7.86 -14.48
N PHE A 62 10.48 -8.50 -13.69
CA PHE A 62 10.91 -9.24 -12.50
C PHE A 62 11.75 -10.48 -12.86
N LYS A 63 11.41 -11.20 -13.93
CA LYS A 63 12.17 -12.36 -14.39
C LYS A 63 13.56 -11.99 -14.91
N GLU A 64 13.67 -10.84 -15.60
CA GLU A 64 14.96 -10.29 -16.05
C GLU A 64 15.89 -10.03 -14.86
N GLU A 65 15.32 -9.69 -13.70
CA GLU A 65 16.02 -9.45 -12.43
C GLU A 65 16.15 -10.70 -11.55
N GLY A 66 15.81 -11.89 -12.05
CA GLY A 66 15.91 -13.14 -11.30
C GLY A 66 14.83 -13.33 -10.23
N LEU A 67 13.68 -12.65 -10.35
CA LEU A 67 12.60 -12.67 -9.37
C LEU A 67 11.34 -13.34 -9.89
N ASN A 68 10.68 -14.07 -8.98
CA ASN A 68 9.29 -14.48 -9.07
C ASN A 68 8.49 -13.64 -8.04
N VAL A 69 7.57 -12.79 -8.49
CA VAL A 69 6.76 -11.93 -7.60
C VAL A 69 5.35 -12.48 -7.48
N GLU A 70 4.98 -12.86 -6.26
CA GLU A 70 3.65 -13.35 -5.89
C GLU A 70 2.89 -12.23 -5.17
N THR A 71 1.82 -11.73 -5.79
CA THR A 71 0.98 -10.68 -5.24
C THR A 71 -0.20 -11.25 -4.47
N SER A 72 -0.59 -10.57 -3.37
CA SER A 72 -1.81 -10.86 -2.62
C SER A 72 -2.42 -9.57 -2.07
N VAL A 73 -3.75 -9.47 -2.12
CA VAL A 73 -4.45 -8.29 -1.62
C VAL A 73 -4.53 -8.34 -0.09
N VAL A 74 -4.07 -7.27 0.57
CA VAL A 74 -4.22 -7.06 2.02
C VAL A 74 -5.43 -6.17 2.30
N ALA A 75 -5.98 -6.26 3.51
CA ALA A 75 -7.21 -5.57 3.87
C ALA A 75 -7.11 -4.04 3.81
N ASN A 76 -5.95 -3.50 4.16
CA ASN A 76 -5.63 -2.06 4.14
C ASN A 76 -4.12 -1.85 4.34
N PRO A 77 -3.59 -0.64 4.07
CA PRO A 77 -2.15 -0.36 4.19
C PRO A 77 -1.55 -0.63 5.57
N PRO A 78 -2.15 -0.25 6.71
CA PRO A 78 -1.61 -0.62 8.03
C PRO A 78 -1.49 -2.13 8.26
N ALA A 79 -2.44 -2.92 7.78
CA ALA A 79 -2.36 -4.40 7.87
C ALA A 79 -1.21 -4.94 7.01
N GLY A 80 -0.98 -4.36 5.83
CA GLY A 80 0.16 -4.66 4.98
C GLY A 80 1.49 -4.39 5.68
N VAL A 81 1.65 -3.20 6.29
CA VAL A 81 2.85 -2.83 7.05
C VAL A 81 3.13 -3.84 8.17
N ALA A 82 2.09 -4.25 8.93
CA ALA A 82 2.24 -5.27 9.97
C ALA A 82 2.66 -6.64 9.40
N ALA A 83 2.12 -7.03 8.23
CA ALA A 83 2.49 -8.28 7.55
C ALA A 83 3.94 -8.26 7.02
N ALA A 84 4.41 -7.13 6.49
CA ALA A 84 5.79 -6.95 6.08
C ALA A 84 6.76 -6.96 7.28
N GLN A 85 6.39 -6.28 8.36
CA GLN A 85 7.20 -6.27 9.58
C GLN A 85 7.32 -7.66 10.22
N SER A 86 6.24 -8.45 10.22
CA SER A 86 6.25 -9.82 10.76
C SER A 86 6.95 -10.84 9.85
N GLY A 87 7.28 -10.47 8.61
CA GLY A 87 7.87 -11.35 7.59
C GLY A 87 6.86 -12.30 6.94
N GLN A 88 5.55 -12.09 7.11
CA GLN A 88 4.52 -12.76 6.33
C GLN A 88 4.57 -12.35 4.85
N LEU A 89 4.85 -11.08 4.62
CA LEU A 89 5.13 -10.52 3.30
C LEU A 89 6.58 -10.04 3.27
N ASP A 90 7.20 -10.09 2.11
CA ASP A 90 8.52 -9.51 1.88
C ASP A 90 8.41 -8.00 1.63
N LEU A 91 7.38 -7.60 0.90
CA LEU A 91 7.06 -6.21 0.59
C LEU A 91 5.55 -5.99 0.74
N THR A 92 5.17 -4.74 0.96
CA THR A 92 3.77 -4.32 0.90
C THR A 92 3.65 -2.93 0.30
N TYR A 93 2.53 -2.70 -0.39
CA TYR A 93 2.10 -1.35 -0.69
C TYR A 93 1.63 -0.65 0.58
N ALA A 94 2.10 0.56 0.82
CA ALA A 94 1.48 1.49 1.75
C ALA A 94 1.87 2.94 1.42
N PRO A 95 0.94 3.90 1.56
CA PRO A 95 1.29 5.32 1.50
C PRO A 95 2.28 5.73 2.58
N SER A 96 2.94 6.87 2.38
CA SER A 96 3.93 7.41 3.33
C SER A 96 3.35 7.67 4.73
N ILE A 97 2.07 8.02 4.85
CA ILE A 97 1.42 8.28 6.15
C ILE A 97 1.38 7.03 7.04
N PRO A 98 0.87 5.86 6.62
CA PRO A 98 1.01 4.61 7.38
C PRO A 98 2.47 4.24 7.72
N MET A 99 3.42 4.50 6.81
CA MET A 99 4.85 4.28 7.08
C MET A 99 5.34 5.16 8.25
N LEU A 100 5.07 6.46 8.19
CA LEU A 100 5.49 7.42 9.23
C LEU A 100 4.83 7.12 10.58
N ASN A 101 3.55 6.76 10.58
CA ASN A 101 2.85 6.31 11.79
C ASN A 101 3.49 5.05 12.40
N ALA A 102 3.90 4.09 11.57
CA ALA A 102 4.60 2.88 12.02
C ALA A 102 5.96 3.23 12.64
N LEU A 103 6.76 4.08 11.97
CA LEU A 103 8.05 4.56 12.46
C LEU A 103 7.93 5.30 13.78
N ALA A 104 6.91 6.16 13.94
CA ALA A 104 6.65 6.88 15.20
C ALA A 104 6.33 5.93 16.37
N GLN A 105 5.80 4.74 16.07
CA GLN A 105 5.53 3.67 17.04
C GLN A 105 6.72 2.72 17.24
N GLY A 106 7.88 2.99 16.61
CA GLY A 106 9.07 2.15 16.72
C GLY A 106 9.04 0.91 15.83
N VAL A 107 8.15 0.86 14.86
CA VAL A 107 8.11 -0.20 13.85
C VAL A 107 9.03 0.18 12.70
N ASN A 108 10.13 -0.55 12.54
CA ASN A 108 11.12 -0.25 11.51
C ASN A 108 10.69 -0.84 10.16
N VAL A 109 10.46 0.03 9.20
CA VAL A 109 10.22 -0.30 7.79
C VAL A 109 10.99 0.66 6.90
N LYS A 110 11.35 0.21 5.72
CA LYS A 110 12.06 1.02 4.71
C LYS A 110 11.27 1.10 3.42
N ALA A 111 11.32 2.27 2.78
CA ALA A 111 10.83 2.44 1.42
C ALA A 111 11.84 1.83 0.44
N VAL A 112 11.41 0.85 -0.34
CA VAL A 112 12.23 0.15 -1.35
C VAL A 112 12.10 0.81 -2.71
N ALA A 113 10.88 1.24 -3.07
CA ALA A 113 10.59 1.93 -4.32
C ALA A 113 9.30 2.74 -4.19
N ALA A 114 9.09 3.67 -5.12
CA ALA A 114 7.81 4.36 -5.30
C ALA A 114 6.77 3.41 -5.92
N ALA A 115 5.51 3.57 -5.54
CA ALA A 115 4.38 2.83 -6.10
C ALA A 115 3.48 3.75 -6.94
N ASP A 116 2.96 4.81 -6.35
CA ASP A 116 2.14 5.82 -7.01
C ASP A 116 2.37 7.20 -6.41
N GLY A 117 1.78 8.23 -7.01
CA GLY A 117 1.88 9.60 -6.53
C GLY A 117 1.49 10.63 -7.58
N TYR A 118 2.16 11.77 -7.54
CA TYR A 118 1.89 12.89 -8.43
C TYR A 118 3.17 13.37 -9.12
N SER A 119 3.04 13.85 -10.36
CA SER A 119 4.15 14.49 -11.09
C SER A 119 4.54 15.80 -10.41
N ASP A 120 5.74 16.30 -10.74
CA ASP A 120 6.25 17.55 -10.15
C ASP A 120 5.44 18.79 -10.54
N ASP A 121 4.73 18.73 -11.66
CA ASP A 121 3.88 19.80 -12.21
C ASP A 121 2.38 19.61 -11.93
N ALA A 122 1.99 18.57 -11.19
CA ALA A 122 0.60 18.21 -10.95
C ALA A 122 -0.25 19.36 -10.38
N MET A 123 0.30 20.17 -9.47
CA MET A 123 -0.37 21.35 -8.89
C MET A 123 -0.63 22.47 -9.90
N GLY A 124 -0.02 22.41 -11.08
CA GLY A 124 -0.27 23.35 -12.20
C GLY A 124 -1.52 23.03 -13.02
N ALA A 125 -2.19 21.92 -12.77
CA ALA A 125 -3.39 21.53 -13.49
C ALA A 125 -4.55 22.50 -13.23
N SER A 126 -5.33 22.78 -14.26
CA SER A 126 -6.50 23.68 -14.17
C SER A 126 -7.66 23.05 -13.39
N ASP A 127 -7.69 21.71 -13.31
CA ASP A 127 -8.69 20.93 -12.57
C ASP A 127 -7.97 19.78 -11.84
N LEU A 128 -7.86 19.90 -10.53
CA LEU A 128 -7.21 18.90 -9.68
C LEU A 128 -7.99 17.59 -9.58
N THR A 129 -9.29 17.60 -9.90
CA THR A 129 -10.10 16.36 -9.90
C THR A 129 -9.69 15.40 -11.02
N LEU A 130 -9.02 15.90 -12.04
CA LEU A 130 -8.48 15.10 -13.15
C LEU A 130 -7.09 14.53 -12.86
N ILE A 131 -6.46 14.98 -11.77
CA ILE A 131 -5.09 14.60 -11.38
C ILE A 131 -5.08 13.72 -10.12
N ASP A 132 -6.02 13.99 -9.20
CA ASP A 132 -6.09 13.25 -7.94
C ASP A 132 -6.86 11.94 -8.12
N ASP A 133 -6.20 10.81 -7.93
CA ASP A 133 -6.84 9.50 -7.94
C ASP A 133 -7.63 9.22 -6.64
N THR A 134 -7.53 10.11 -5.63
CA THR A 134 -8.37 10.11 -4.43
C THR A 134 -9.46 11.16 -4.51
N ALA A 135 -10.60 10.89 -3.89
CA ALA A 135 -11.67 11.86 -3.79
C ALA A 135 -12.47 11.73 -2.50
N LEU A 136 -13.00 12.85 -2.03
CA LEU A 136 -14.06 12.89 -1.04
C LEU A 136 -15.41 13.06 -1.77
N ILE A 137 -16.27 12.04 -1.66
CA ILE A 137 -17.49 11.94 -2.44
C ILE A 137 -18.71 11.89 -1.53
N VAL A 138 -19.74 12.63 -1.87
CA VAL A 138 -21.06 12.65 -1.20
C VAL A 138 -22.13 12.00 -2.06
N GLY A 139 -23.22 11.56 -1.44
CA GLY A 139 -24.33 10.93 -2.17
C GLY A 139 -25.03 11.89 -3.15
N LYS A 140 -25.78 11.33 -4.13
CA LYS A 140 -26.46 12.03 -5.22
C LYS A 140 -27.30 13.21 -4.74
N ASP A 141 -28.10 12.99 -3.70
CA ASP A 141 -29.08 13.96 -3.18
C ASP A 141 -28.56 14.70 -1.93
N SER A 142 -27.23 14.57 -1.65
CA SER A 142 -26.62 15.23 -0.52
C SER A 142 -26.67 16.76 -0.65
N PRO A 143 -27.05 17.47 0.42
CA PRO A 143 -26.97 18.93 0.48
C PRO A 143 -25.55 19.44 0.77
N ILE A 144 -24.59 18.53 1.03
CA ILE A 144 -23.20 18.86 1.33
C ILE A 144 -22.52 19.28 0.03
N THR A 145 -21.88 20.45 0.04
CA THR A 145 -21.20 21.03 -1.13
C THR A 145 -19.75 21.37 -0.89
N SER A 146 -19.29 21.31 0.37
CA SER A 146 -17.93 21.62 0.76
C SER A 146 -17.47 20.69 1.88
N VAL A 147 -16.14 20.58 2.05
CA VAL A 147 -15.55 19.81 3.16
C VAL A 147 -15.95 20.37 4.54
N ARG A 148 -16.24 21.67 4.65
CA ARG A 148 -16.67 22.30 5.89
C ARG A 148 -18.03 21.83 6.36
N ASP A 149 -18.92 21.44 5.43
CA ASP A 149 -20.29 20.97 5.75
C ASP A 149 -20.27 19.57 6.41
N LEU A 150 -19.10 18.96 6.54
CA LEU A 150 -18.91 17.61 7.09
C LEU A 150 -18.82 17.58 8.63
N GLU A 151 -18.86 18.71 9.32
CA GLU A 151 -18.97 18.71 10.78
C GLU A 151 -20.21 17.95 11.25
N GLY A 152 -20.02 16.99 12.15
CA GLY A 152 -21.08 16.12 12.67
C GLY A 152 -21.55 15.02 11.69
N LYS A 153 -20.92 14.90 10.50
CA LYS A 153 -21.29 13.91 9.48
C LYS A 153 -20.51 12.62 9.62
N THR A 154 -21.04 11.55 9.03
CA THR A 154 -20.41 10.24 9.02
C THR A 154 -19.66 10.05 7.72
N ILE A 155 -18.34 9.86 7.82
CA ILE A 155 -17.44 9.64 6.68
C ILE A 155 -16.79 8.27 6.79
N SER A 156 -16.85 7.48 5.72
CA SER A 156 -16.15 6.22 5.64
C SER A 156 -14.77 6.33 4.99
N LEU A 157 -13.87 5.46 5.42
CA LEU A 157 -12.51 5.28 4.90
C LEU A 157 -12.00 3.88 5.27
N PRO A 158 -10.97 3.34 4.57
CA PRO A 158 -10.52 1.96 4.79
C PRO A 158 -9.72 1.75 6.07
N ALA A 159 -9.13 2.81 6.63
CA ALA A 159 -8.35 2.74 7.87
C ALA A 159 -8.26 4.10 8.56
N ARG A 160 -8.34 4.10 9.89
CA ARG A 160 -8.16 5.28 10.72
C ARG A 160 -6.69 5.72 10.73
N LYS A 161 -6.47 7.03 10.82
CA LYS A 161 -5.14 7.67 10.86
C LYS A 161 -4.26 7.30 9.65
N ALA A 162 -4.87 6.86 8.55
CA ALA A 162 -4.22 6.58 7.29
C ALA A 162 -4.44 7.72 6.28
N GLN A 163 -4.00 7.55 5.05
CA GLN A 163 -3.98 8.59 4.02
C GLN A 163 -5.29 9.37 3.93
N LEU A 164 -6.42 8.70 3.66
CA LEU A 164 -7.69 9.38 3.41
C LEU A 164 -8.22 10.16 4.61
N GLU A 165 -8.03 9.65 5.85
CA GLU A 165 -8.40 10.43 7.04
C GLU A 165 -7.57 11.71 7.15
N VAL A 166 -6.26 11.60 7.00
CA VAL A 166 -5.34 12.73 7.18
C VAL A 166 -5.54 13.80 6.10
N THR A 167 -5.64 13.39 4.84
CA THR A 167 -5.81 14.32 3.72
C THR A 167 -7.15 15.05 3.78
N ILE A 168 -8.24 14.34 4.12
CA ILE A 168 -9.57 14.95 4.33
C ILE A 168 -9.55 15.87 5.56
N ALA A 169 -8.93 15.48 6.66
CA ALA A 169 -8.79 16.34 7.85
C ALA A 169 -7.98 17.61 7.54
N SER A 170 -6.93 17.49 6.72
CA SER A 170 -6.16 18.65 6.24
C SER A 170 -7.03 19.59 5.41
N ALA A 171 -7.76 19.07 4.41
CA ALA A 171 -8.67 19.85 3.58
C ALA A 171 -9.74 20.56 4.43
N MET A 172 -10.28 19.87 5.43
CA MET A 172 -11.26 20.44 6.34
C MET A 172 -10.69 21.58 7.20
N LYS A 173 -9.48 21.40 7.77
CA LYS A 173 -8.80 22.49 8.50
C LYS A 173 -8.51 23.69 7.61
N LYS A 174 -8.03 23.48 6.38
CA LYS A 174 -7.80 24.55 5.40
C LYS A 174 -9.09 25.32 5.07
N ALA A 175 -10.24 24.64 5.07
CA ALA A 175 -11.56 25.24 4.87
C ALA A 175 -12.16 25.90 6.15
N GLY A 176 -11.42 25.90 7.27
CA GLY A 176 -11.84 26.47 8.54
C GLY A 176 -12.84 25.63 9.32
N GLY A 177 -12.94 24.32 9.03
CA GLY A 177 -13.73 23.34 9.78
C GLY A 177 -12.90 22.60 10.82
N ASP A 178 -13.59 21.83 11.66
CA ASP A 178 -12.99 21.03 12.74
C ASP A 178 -13.12 19.53 12.42
N PRO A 179 -12.03 18.84 12.00
CA PRO A 179 -12.07 17.41 11.68
C PRO A 179 -12.35 16.52 12.90
N ALA A 180 -12.16 17.02 14.13
CA ALA A 180 -12.51 16.28 15.35
C ALA A 180 -14.03 16.07 15.50
N LYS A 181 -14.84 16.84 14.80
CA LYS A 181 -16.30 16.70 14.79
C LYS A 181 -16.80 15.67 13.77
N ILE A 182 -15.94 15.13 12.93
CA ILE A 182 -16.32 14.10 11.96
C ILE A 182 -16.51 12.75 12.67
N ASN A 183 -17.60 12.06 12.34
CA ASN A 183 -17.81 10.69 12.76
C ASN A 183 -17.16 9.73 11.73
N TRP A 184 -15.91 9.34 11.98
CA TRP A 184 -15.17 8.44 11.12
C TRP A 184 -15.57 6.99 11.32
N ILE A 185 -15.91 6.28 10.25
CA ILE A 185 -16.17 4.84 10.25
C ILE A 185 -15.25 4.11 9.27
N VAL A 186 -14.95 2.85 9.59
CA VAL A 186 -14.08 2.01 8.76
C VAL A 186 -14.93 1.09 7.90
N LEU A 187 -14.82 1.23 6.59
CA LEU A 187 -15.40 0.36 5.57
C LEU A 187 -14.35 0.09 4.48
N ASP A 188 -14.36 -1.11 3.91
CA ASP A 188 -13.65 -1.34 2.66
C ASP A 188 -14.27 -0.51 1.52
N PHE A 189 -13.53 -0.32 0.43
CA PHE A 189 -13.96 0.57 -0.64
C PHE A 189 -15.29 0.16 -1.30
N ASN A 190 -15.54 -1.14 -1.53
CA ASN A 190 -16.79 -1.60 -2.12
C ASN A 190 -17.97 -1.35 -1.18
N SER A 191 -17.81 -1.65 0.11
CA SER A 191 -18.83 -1.38 1.14
C SER A 191 -19.09 0.11 1.29
N ALA A 192 -18.05 0.96 1.16
CA ALA A 192 -18.18 2.41 1.21
C ALA A 192 -19.02 2.95 0.03
N VAL A 193 -18.73 2.53 -1.21
CA VAL A 193 -19.50 2.90 -2.41
C VAL A 193 -20.97 2.51 -2.26
N GLN A 194 -21.24 1.27 -1.83
CA GLN A 194 -22.62 0.79 -1.62
C GLN A 194 -23.34 1.57 -0.51
N SER A 195 -22.65 1.84 0.63
CA SER A 195 -23.22 2.57 1.75
C SER A 195 -23.54 4.02 1.40
N LEU A 196 -22.67 4.65 0.59
CA LEU A 196 -22.88 6.00 0.07
C LEU A 196 -24.09 6.07 -0.86
N ALA A 197 -24.18 5.15 -1.83
CA ALA A 197 -25.31 5.08 -2.77
C ALA A 197 -26.66 4.83 -2.08
N GLN A 198 -26.64 4.15 -0.93
CA GLN A 198 -27.83 3.85 -0.12
C GLN A 198 -28.14 4.94 0.93
N GLY A 199 -27.34 6.01 1.01
CA GLY A 199 -27.53 7.09 1.98
C GLY A 199 -27.28 6.67 3.45
N ARG A 200 -26.51 5.59 3.68
CA ARG A 200 -26.16 5.10 5.04
C ARG A 200 -25.01 5.88 5.66
N ILE A 201 -24.23 6.56 4.84
CA ILE A 201 -23.14 7.47 5.22
C ILE A 201 -23.30 8.78 4.46
N ASP A 202 -22.78 9.86 5.01
CA ASP A 202 -22.86 11.19 4.42
C ASP A 202 -21.83 11.40 3.32
N ALA A 203 -20.62 10.84 3.51
CA ALA A 203 -19.52 10.94 2.55
C ALA A 203 -18.59 9.71 2.62
N ALA A 204 -17.80 9.51 1.58
CA ALA A 204 -16.76 8.49 1.50
C ALA A 204 -15.47 9.07 0.98
N GLY A 205 -14.35 8.77 1.66
CA GLY A 205 -13.00 8.94 1.13
C GLY A 205 -12.65 7.70 0.30
N LEU A 206 -12.40 7.90 -0.99
CA LEU A 206 -12.19 6.82 -1.95
C LEU A 206 -10.93 7.06 -2.77
N VAL A 207 -10.46 6.00 -3.45
CA VAL A 207 -9.36 6.01 -4.42
C VAL A 207 -9.81 5.31 -5.70
N ALA A 208 -9.22 5.64 -6.83
CA ALA A 208 -9.53 5.00 -8.11
C ALA A 208 -9.31 3.47 -8.08
N PRO A 209 -10.23 2.66 -8.64
CA PRO A 209 -11.38 3.04 -9.46
C PRO A 209 -12.68 3.26 -8.66
N PHE A 210 -12.65 3.17 -7.34
CA PHE A 210 -13.85 3.30 -6.50
C PHE A 210 -14.43 4.72 -6.53
N THR A 211 -13.61 5.73 -6.81
CA THR A 211 -14.06 7.10 -7.08
C THR A 211 -15.03 7.11 -8.25
N SER A 212 -14.67 6.51 -9.38
CA SER A 212 -15.51 6.46 -10.58
C SER A 212 -16.76 5.62 -10.35
N LYS A 213 -16.65 4.47 -9.68
CA LYS A 213 -17.83 3.66 -9.30
C LYS A 213 -18.83 4.45 -8.46
N ALA A 214 -18.35 5.29 -7.54
CA ALA A 214 -19.23 6.14 -6.72
C ALA A 214 -19.88 7.26 -7.55
N VAL A 215 -19.13 7.87 -8.48
CA VAL A 215 -19.65 8.90 -9.41
C VAL A 215 -20.70 8.30 -10.36
N GLU A 216 -20.46 7.13 -10.93
CA GLU A 216 -21.46 6.40 -11.75
C GLU A 216 -22.73 6.08 -10.99
N ALA A 217 -22.64 5.79 -9.69
CA ALA A 217 -23.79 5.63 -8.81
C ALA A 217 -24.48 6.95 -8.45
N GLY A 218 -24.05 8.07 -9.03
CA GLY A 218 -24.59 9.42 -8.85
C GLY A 218 -23.92 10.24 -7.76
N GLY A 219 -22.84 9.76 -7.16
CA GLY A 219 -22.05 10.51 -6.17
C GLY A 219 -21.42 11.78 -6.76
N LYS A 220 -21.15 12.76 -5.91
CA LYS A 220 -20.56 14.04 -6.29
C LYS A 220 -19.23 14.21 -5.58
N VAL A 221 -18.16 14.49 -6.33
CA VAL A 221 -16.85 14.86 -5.77
C VAL A 221 -16.96 16.26 -5.17
N ILE A 222 -16.51 16.44 -3.94
CA ILE A 222 -16.48 17.73 -3.24
C ILE A 222 -15.07 18.18 -2.85
N SER A 223 -14.07 17.31 -2.97
CA SER A 223 -12.66 17.64 -2.73
C SER A 223 -11.75 16.58 -3.36
N SER A 224 -10.55 17.03 -3.76
CA SER A 224 -9.40 16.22 -4.19
C SER A 224 -8.31 16.29 -3.11
N PRO A 225 -8.49 15.57 -1.97
CA PRO A 225 -7.71 15.83 -0.78
C PRO A 225 -6.28 15.30 -0.86
N GLY A 226 -6.01 14.35 -1.77
CA GLY A 226 -4.68 13.76 -1.95
C GLY A 226 -3.71 14.76 -2.54
N ILE A 227 -4.01 15.27 -3.74
CA ILE A 227 -3.11 16.24 -4.41
C ILE A 227 -2.96 17.53 -3.59
N GLU A 228 -4.01 18.00 -2.92
CA GLU A 228 -3.95 19.19 -2.06
C GLU A 228 -3.05 19.02 -0.82
N PHE A 229 -2.81 17.78 -0.40
CA PHE A 229 -1.96 17.45 0.75
C PHE A 229 -0.52 17.11 0.34
N PHE A 230 -0.36 16.22 -0.65
CA PHE A 230 0.96 15.72 -1.06
C PHE A 230 1.65 16.64 -2.08
N GLU A 231 0.89 17.39 -2.86
CA GLU A 231 1.34 18.30 -3.90
C GLU A 231 2.08 17.61 -5.06
N LYS A 232 3.04 16.75 -4.77
CA LYS A 232 3.90 16.05 -5.74
C LYS A 232 4.63 14.86 -5.12
N GLY A 233 5.30 14.07 -5.96
CA GLY A 233 6.21 13.00 -5.56
C GLY A 233 5.50 11.70 -5.21
N ALA A 234 6.25 10.76 -4.63
CA ALA A 234 5.74 9.46 -4.26
C ALA A 234 4.82 9.54 -3.04
N VAL A 235 3.59 9.09 -3.20
CA VAL A 235 2.58 8.94 -2.15
C VAL A 235 2.57 7.51 -1.65
N GLY A 236 2.29 6.56 -2.56
CA GLY A 236 2.38 5.13 -2.32
C GLY A 236 3.81 4.64 -2.45
N LEU A 237 4.18 3.72 -1.58
CA LEU A 237 5.52 3.17 -1.46
C LEU A 237 5.47 1.64 -1.38
N TRP A 238 6.47 0.99 -1.91
CA TRP A 238 6.75 -0.42 -1.62
C TRP A 238 7.64 -0.49 -0.38
N LEU A 239 7.11 -1.03 0.71
CA LEU A 239 7.77 -1.08 2.02
C LEU A 239 8.23 -2.49 2.35
N ALA A 240 9.40 -2.61 2.94
CA ALA A 240 9.95 -3.86 3.51
C ALA A 240 10.28 -3.68 4.99
N GLY A 241 10.05 -4.71 5.80
CA GLY A 241 10.45 -4.77 7.21
C GLY A 241 11.92 -5.14 7.38
N ASP A 242 12.45 -4.96 8.60
CA ASP A 242 13.87 -5.21 8.94
C ASP A 242 14.34 -6.63 8.56
N LYS A 243 13.48 -7.63 8.75
CA LYS A 243 13.84 -9.00 8.41
C LYS A 243 14.13 -9.13 6.92
N THR A 244 13.26 -8.64 6.06
CA THR A 244 13.44 -8.74 4.61
C THR A 244 14.60 -7.88 4.12
N THR A 245 14.78 -6.67 4.68
CA THR A 245 15.91 -5.81 4.33
C THR A 245 17.27 -6.42 4.68
N SER A 246 17.32 -7.27 5.71
CA SER A 246 18.53 -7.99 6.13
C SER A 246 18.74 -9.30 5.35
N ASP A 247 17.67 -10.09 5.15
CA ASP A 247 17.76 -11.43 4.60
C ASP A 247 17.79 -11.45 3.05
N LYS A 248 17.17 -10.45 2.41
CA LYS A 248 16.94 -10.39 0.95
C LYS A 248 17.39 -9.06 0.30
N PRO A 249 18.54 -8.48 0.65
CA PRO A 249 18.93 -7.15 0.15
C PRO A 249 19.08 -7.11 -1.38
N GLU A 250 19.63 -8.15 -2.00
CA GLU A 250 19.82 -8.21 -3.46
C GLU A 250 18.46 -8.31 -4.19
N GLN A 251 17.52 -9.08 -3.64
CA GLN A 251 16.18 -9.24 -4.19
C GLN A 251 15.39 -7.93 -4.09
N LEU A 252 15.55 -7.17 -3.01
CA LEU A 252 14.90 -5.86 -2.86
C LEU A 252 15.46 -4.84 -3.85
N GLN A 253 16.77 -4.84 -4.10
CA GLN A 253 17.37 -3.99 -5.15
C GLN A 253 16.88 -4.39 -6.55
N ALA A 254 16.77 -5.70 -6.84
CA ALA A 254 16.24 -6.22 -8.08
C ALA A 254 14.76 -5.82 -8.25
N PHE A 255 13.95 -5.93 -7.18
CA PHE A 255 12.56 -5.46 -7.17
C PHE A 255 12.47 -3.96 -7.49
N ALA A 256 13.29 -3.13 -6.83
CA ALA A 256 13.29 -1.68 -7.06
C ALA A 256 13.61 -1.34 -8.54
N ARG A 257 14.60 -2.00 -9.15
CA ARG A 257 14.93 -1.77 -10.57
C ARG A 257 13.76 -2.16 -11.49
N ALA A 258 13.18 -3.34 -11.27
CA ALA A 258 12.07 -3.85 -12.09
C ALA A 258 10.82 -2.97 -11.98
N ILE A 259 10.44 -2.56 -10.75
CA ILE A 259 9.26 -1.74 -10.55
C ILE A 259 9.45 -0.31 -11.08
N ASN A 260 10.62 0.29 -10.90
CA ASN A 260 10.91 1.61 -11.46
C ASN A 260 10.87 1.61 -13.01
N LYS A 261 11.35 0.53 -13.65
CA LYS A 261 11.20 0.32 -15.09
C LYS A 261 9.73 0.22 -15.49
N ALA A 262 8.92 -0.48 -14.71
CA ALA A 262 7.48 -0.60 -14.95
C ALA A 262 6.73 0.73 -14.73
N ASN A 263 7.08 1.49 -13.69
CA ASN A 263 6.51 2.80 -13.41
C ASN A 263 6.75 3.78 -14.58
N ALA A 264 8.00 3.86 -15.07
CA ALA A 264 8.32 4.68 -16.24
C ALA A 264 7.52 4.26 -17.46
N TYR A 265 7.45 2.94 -17.73
CA TYR A 265 6.69 2.40 -18.86
C TYR A 265 5.19 2.67 -18.74
N ALA A 266 4.60 2.53 -17.56
CA ALA A 266 3.17 2.76 -17.31
C ALA A 266 2.76 4.20 -17.58
N ASN A 267 3.61 5.19 -17.22
CA ASN A 267 3.37 6.61 -17.50
C ASN A 267 3.36 6.91 -19.01
N GLU A 268 4.12 6.17 -19.82
CA GLU A 268 4.21 6.34 -21.27
C GLU A 268 3.17 5.52 -22.05
N HIS A 269 2.62 4.44 -21.41
CA HIS A 269 1.73 3.47 -22.04
C HIS A 269 0.45 3.29 -21.21
N THR A 270 -0.27 4.37 -21.06
CA THR A 270 -1.45 4.47 -20.19
C THR A 270 -2.55 3.49 -20.55
N ASP A 271 -2.75 3.19 -21.84
CA ASP A 271 -3.75 2.21 -22.29
C ASP A 271 -3.45 0.80 -21.75
N GLU A 272 -2.19 0.35 -21.81
CA GLU A 272 -1.79 -0.96 -21.24
C GLU A 272 -1.92 -0.97 -19.71
N ALA A 273 -1.61 0.14 -19.05
CA ALA A 273 -1.77 0.27 -17.61
C ALA A 273 -3.26 0.22 -17.21
N GLN A 274 -4.14 0.85 -17.97
CA GLN A 274 -5.61 0.80 -17.75
C GLN A 274 -6.16 -0.59 -17.96
N ASP A 275 -5.71 -1.32 -18.99
CA ASP A 275 -6.10 -2.71 -19.23
C ASP A 275 -5.73 -3.64 -18.06
N LEU A 276 -4.56 -3.41 -17.45
CA LEU A 276 -4.12 -4.16 -16.26
C LEU A 276 -4.87 -3.71 -15.01
N ALA A 277 -5.08 -2.41 -14.83
CA ALA A 277 -5.87 -1.87 -13.73
C ALA A 277 -7.29 -2.45 -13.72
N ALA A 278 -7.94 -2.56 -14.89
CA ALA A 278 -9.25 -3.15 -15.03
C ALA A 278 -9.29 -4.61 -14.54
N LYS A 279 -8.26 -5.40 -14.87
CA LYS A 279 -8.13 -6.80 -14.45
C LYS A 279 -7.84 -6.93 -12.95
N VAL A 280 -6.92 -6.13 -12.41
CA VAL A 280 -6.53 -6.17 -10.99
C VAL A 280 -7.68 -5.78 -10.07
N THR A 281 -8.48 -4.79 -10.49
CA THR A 281 -9.55 -4.22 -9.67
C THR A 281 -10.91 -4.85 -9.93
N ASP A 282 -10.99 -5.84 -10.85
CA ASP A 282 -12.25 -6.42 -11.33
C ASP A 282 -13.27 -5.33 -11.69
N THR A 283 -12.81 -4.36 -12.50
CA THR A 283 -13.58 -3.18 -12.89
C THR A 283 -13.68 -3.14 -14.41
N PRO A 284 -14.86 -2.83 -15.00
CA PRO A 284 -14.99 -2.64 -16.44
C PRO A 284 -13.96 -1.64 -16.97
N LEU A 285 -13.38 -1.92 -18.14
CA LEU A 285 -12.32 -1.10 -18.72
C LEU A 285 -12.77 0.34 -18.97
N ASP A 286 -13.98 0.53 -19.44
CA ASP A 286 -14.58 1.86 -19.68
C ASP A 286 -14.69 2.69 -18.39
N VAL A 287 -14.95 2.07 -17.24
CA VAL A 287 -14.94 2.73 -15.92
C VAL A 287 -13.53 3.15 -15.54
N VAL A 288 -12.53 2.29 -15.79
CA VAL A 288 -11.13 2.62 -15.52
C VAL A 288 -10.65 3.73 -16.45
N GLN A 289 -10.99 3.69 -17.73
CA GLN A 289 -10.63 4.72 -18.72
C GLN A 289 -11.25 6.09 -18.40
N ASN A 290 -12.41 6.11 -17.76
CA ASN A 290 -13.07 7.33 -17.28
C ASN A 290 -12.60 7.75 -15.86
N SER A 291 -11.71 6.96 -15.22
CA SER A 291 -11.13 7.29 -13.92
C SER A 291 -9.93 8.24 -14.08
N THR A 292 -9.64 8.96 -13.00
CA THR A 292 -8.38 9.70 -12.90
C THR A 292 -7.19 8.75 -13.09
N MET A 293 -6.27 9.14 -13.96
CA MET A 293 -5.05 8.36 -14.21
C MET A 293 -4.12 8.39 -13.00
N THR A 294 -3.65 7.23 -12.61
CA THR A 294 -2.54 7.12 -11.65
C THR A 294 -1.25 7.57 -12.33
N TYR A 295 -0.42 8.31 -11.60
CA TYR A 295 0.96 8.59 -11.96
C TYR A 295 1.89 7.70 -11.12
N TRP A 296 2.93 7.16 -11.73
CA TRP A 296 3.89 6.26 -11.09
C TRP A 296 5.28 6.91 -11.01
N PRO A 297 5.65 7.56 -9.88
CA PRO A 297 6.99 8.08 -9.68
C PRO A 297 8.05 6.98 -9.77
N THR A 298 9.25 7.32 -10.24
CA THR A 298 10.38 6.38 -10.34
C THR A 298 11.39 6.52 -9.20
N GLU A 299 11.14 7.44 -8.27
CA GLU A 299 12.01 7.68 -7.12
C GLU A 299 11.21 8.01 -5.85
N VAL A 300 11.81 7.75 -4.70
CA VAL A 300 11.35 8.19 -3.39
C VAL A 300 12.28 9.29 -2.91
N ARG A 301 11.74 10.47 -2.62
CA ARG A 301 12.52 11.63 -2.18
C ARG A 301 12.30 11.89 -0.69
N LEU A 302 13.39 12.05 0.06
CA LEU A 302 13.30 12.35 1.50
C LEU A 302 12.60 13.67 1.79
N GLU A 303 12.73 14.65 0.91
CA GLU A 303 12.06 15.95 1.06
C GLU A 303 10.54 15.82 1.06
N ASP A 304 9.98 14.90 0.24
CA ASP A 304 8.54 14.64 0.22
C ASP A 304 8.09 13.96 1.52
N LEU A 305 8.87 13.00 2.02
CA LEU A 305 8.59 12.35 3.31
C LEU A 305 8.67 13.35 4.49
N LYS A 306 9.65 14.25 4.48
CA LYS A 306 9.78 15.30 5.52
C LYS A 306 8.58 16.26 5.50
N ARG A 307 8.12 16.66 4.31
CA ARG A 307 6.93 17.51 4.18
C ARG A 307 5.69 16.83 4.77
N VAL A 308 5.50 15.54 4.48
CA VAL A 308 4.38 14.76 5.02
C VAL A 308 4.49 14.62 6.55
N ASP A 309 5.67 14.31 7.07
CA ASP A 309 5.91 14.15 8.51
C ASP A 309 5.59 15.45 9.29
N GLN A 310 6.09 16.59 8.80
CA GLN A 310 5.78 17.89 9.36
C GLN A 310 4.26 18.16 9.35
N ALA A 311 3.59 17.90 8.23
CA ALA A 311 2.15 18.09 8.13
C ALA A 311 1.36 17.18 9.10
N LEU A 312 1.81 15.95 9.33
CA LEU A 312 1.22 15.05 10.31
C LEU A 312 1.35 15.58 11.74
N ALA A 313 2.51 16.12 12.11
CA ALA A 313 2.74 16.73 13.41
C ALA A 313 1.86 17.98 13.61
N GLU A 314 1.79 18.87 12.61
CA GLU A 314 0.94 20.09 12.64
C GLU A 314 -0.57 19.76 12.74
N LEU A 315 -0.99 18.64 12.14
CA LEU A 315 -2.37 18.15 12.22
C LEU A 315 -2.68 17.39 13.52
N GLY A 316 -1.65 17.06 14.33
CA GLY A 316 -1.79 16.30 15.57
C GLY A 316 -2.00 14.78 15.34
N TYR A 317 -1.54 14.24 14.23
CA TYR A 317 -1.53 12.79 13.96
C TYR A 317 -0.26 12.11 14.47
N LEU A 318 0.82 12.86 14.66
CA LEU A 318 2.05 12.42 15.32
C LEU A 318 2.31 13.31 16.54
N ASP A 319 2.72 12.71 17.66
CA ASP A 319 3.10 13.43 18.87
C ASP A 319 4.44 14.20 18.68
N LYS A 320 5.26 13.76 17.76
CA LYS A 320 6.55 14.34 17.36
C LYS A 320 6.91 13.90 15.96
N GLU A 321 7.69 14.72 15.27
CA GLU A 321 8.29 14.37 13.98
C GLU A 321 9.17 13.12 14.08
N VAL A 322 9.17 12.30 13.03
CA VAL A 322 10.04 11.13 12.88
C VAL A 322 11.41 11.60 12.36
N ASN A 323 12.49 10.96 12.79
CA ASN A 323 13.80 11.20 12.17
C ASN A 323 13.81 10.64 10.74
N ILE A 324 13.80 11.53 9.75
CA ILE A 324 13.81 11.16 8.33
C ILE A 324 15.18 11.44 7.75
N ASP A 325 15.93 10.37 7.50
CA ASP A 325 17.25 10.38 6.89
C ASP A 325 17.36 9.29 5.80
N ASP A 326 18.52 9.21 5.13
CA ASP A 326 18.75 8.29 4.02
C ASP A 326 18.54 6.81 4.40
N SER A 327 18.59 6.46 5.67
CA SER A 327 18.38 5.08 6.12
C SER A 327 16.97 4.57 5.93
N LEU A 328 15.98 5.47 5.73
CA LEU A 328 14.59 5.13 5.46
C LEU A 328 14.34 4.68 4.03
N ILE A 329 15.22 5.04 3.10
CA ILE A 329 15.17 4.57 1.72
C ILE A 329 16.17 3.43 1.56
N PHE A 330 15.67 2.26 1.21
CA PHE A 330 16.49 1.09 1.04
C PHE A 330 17.47 1.27 -0.13
N GLY A 331 18.77 1.12 0.14
CA GLY A 331 19.83 1.29 -0.87
C GLY A 331 20.22 2.72 -1.20
N ALA A 332 19.68 3.74 -0.52
CA ALA A 332 20.23 5.09 -0.56
C ALA A 332 21.68 5.10 -0.03
N LYS A 333 22.56 5.88 -0.69
CA LYS A 333 24.00 5.97 -0.35
C LYS A 333 24.28 7.26 0.38
#